data_c3893c49bcbf383a8e13a62aa8601536
#
_entry.id   c3893c49bcbf383a8e13a62aa8601536
#
_cell.length_a   1.000
_cell.length_b   1.000
_cell.length_c   1.000
_cell.angle_alpha   90.00
_cell.angle_beta   90.00
_cell.angle_gamma   90.00
#
_symmetry.space_group_name_H-M   'P 1'
#
loop_
_entity.id
_entity.type
_entity.pdbx_description
1 polymer ?
#
loop_
_entity_poly.entity_id
_entity_poly.type
_entity_poly.pdbx_seq_one_letter_code
_entity_poly.pdbx_strand_id
1 'polypeptide(L)'
;MPDRSTQFATFTVERDIAFPPTAVFRAFADIDAKRRWFGDPDGTDTEHALDFRVGGLEHSSGGSPEAGGWYTYDATYQDIVPGERIVYTYAMTIDGNRISASVATIELAPRDGGTRLRLTEQGVFLDGLDTNAAREHGTNELIDALAASLESAPAGAAR
;
A
#
# COMPACT_ATOMS: atom_id res chain seq x y z
N MET A 1 -31.55 -7.63 0.58
CA MET A 1 -30.53 -7.17 1.56
C MET A 1 -29.35 -8.12 1.49
N PRO A 2 -28.13 -7.64 1.24
CA PRO A 2 -26.99 -8.50 1.36
C PRO A 2 -26.84 -8.95 2.81
N ASP A 3 -26.39 -10.18 3.00
CA ASP A 3 -26.10 -10.68 4.33
C ASP A 3 -24.91 -9.92 4.91
N ARG A 4 -25.04 -9.46 6.14
CA ARG A 4 -23.95 -8.78 6.83
C ARG A 4 -22.98 -9.79 7.42
N SER A 5 -21.71 -9.64 7.11
CA SER A 5 -20.67 -10.50 7.68
C SER A 5 -19.37 -9.73 7.89
N THR A 6 -18.56 -10.25 8.81
CA THR A 6 -17.22 -9.74 9.05
C THR A 6 -16.26 -10.91 9.08
N GLN A 7 -15.09 -10.75 8.46
CA GLN A 7 -14.02 -11.72 8.50
C GLN A 7 -12.72 -11.01 8.90
N PHE A 8 -12.08 -11.50 9.96
CA PHE A 8 -10.85 -10.91 10.49
C PHE A 8 -9.65 -11.71 10.00
N ALA A 9 -8.59 -11.03 9.66
CA ALA A 9 -7.40 -11.71 9.18
C ALA A 9 -6.14 -10.90 9.38
N THR A 10 -5.01 -11.58 9.37
CA THR A 10 -3.67 -10.98 9.40
C THR A 10 -2.81 -11.70 8.36
N PHE A 11 -2.00 -10.94 7.64
CA PHE A 11 -0.94 -11.51 6.80
C PHE A 11 0.33 -10.69 6.91
N THR A 12 1.45 -11.29 6.52
CA THR A 12 2.76 -10.64 6.49
C THR A 12 3.41 -10.89 5.13
N VAL A 13 3.95 -9.81 4.55
CA VAL A 13 4.76 -9.87 3.32
C VAL A 13 6.18 -9.48 3.70
N GLU A 14 7.17 -10.28 3.30
CA GLU A 14 8.59 -9.96 3.50
C GLU A 14 9.31 -9.96 2.16
N ARG A 15 10.20 -8.97 1.99
CA ARG A 15 11.04 -8.87 0.78
C ARG A 15 12.42 -8.35 1.14
N ASP A 16 13.43 -8.89 0.46
CA ASP A 16 14.76 -8.31 0.43
C ASP A 16 14.86 -7.41 -0.79
N ILE A 17 15.18 -6.14 -0.58
CA ILE A 17 15.24 -5.13 -1.63
C ILE A 17 16.68 -4.62 -1.69
N ALA A 18 17.27 -4.61 -2.89
CA ALA A 18 18.70 -4.28 -3.10
C ALA A 18 18.96 -2.75 -3.10
N PHE A 19 18.27 -2.01 -2.21
CA PHE A 19 18.40 -0.57 -2.03
C PHE A 19 18.38 -0.25 -0.53
N PRO A 20 19.05 0.83 -0.08
CA PRO A 20 19.10 1.14 1.35
C PRO A 20 17.73 1.54 1.91
N PRO A 21 17.52 1.41 3.22
CA PRO A 21 16.23 1.75 3.84
C PRO A 21 15.74 3.17 3.54
N THR A 22 16.64 4.13 3.38
CA THR A 22 16.25 5.50 3.01
C THR A 22 15.59 5.58 1.64
N ALA A 23 16.08 4.81 0.67
CA ALA A 23 15.51 4.77 -0.67
C ALA A 23 14.16 4.05 -0.68
N VAL A 24 14.04 2.95 0.06
CA VAL A 24 12.78 2.21 0.20
C VAL A 24 11.74 3.07 0.92
N PHE A 25 12.12 3.73 2.00
CA PHE A 25 11.25 4.63 2.75
C PHE A 25 10.72 5.76 1.84
N ARG A 26 11.59 6.36 1.04
CA ARG A 26 11.22 7.43 0.12
C ARG A 26 10.17 6.98 -0.89
N ALA A 27 10.18 5.72 -1.30
CA ALA A 27 9.18 5.16 -2.22
C ALA A 27 7.76 5.24 -1.62
N PHE A 28 7.64 5.22 -0.29
CA PHE A 28 6.37 5.41 0.40
C PHE A 28 6.06 6.88 0.71
N ALA A 29 7.09 7.68 0.98
CA ALA A 29 6.94 9.04 1.52
C ALA A 29 6.75 10.12 0.47
N ASP A 30 7.32 9.92 -0.71
CA ASP A 30 7.29 10.89 -1.80
C ASP A 30 6.19 10.48 -2.79
N ILE A 31 5.26 11.41 -3.07
CA ILE A 31 4.11 11.08 -3.92
C ILE A 31 4.51 10.70 -5.34
N ASP A 32 5.52 11.36 -5.90
CA ASP A 32 5.96 11.05 -7.27
C ASP A 32 6.59 9.67 -7.33
N ALA A 33 7.37 9.31 -6.29
CA ALA A 33 7.93 7.97 -6.17
C ALA A 33 6.83 6.92 -5.94
N LYS A 34 5.86 7.21 -5.08
CA LYS A 34 4.77 6.28 -4.77
C LYS A 34 3.85 6.03 -5.98
N ARG A 35 3.58 7.04 -6.77
CA ARG A 35 2.76 6.91 -7.99
C ARG A 35 3.35 5.93 -9.00
N ARG A 36 4.63 5.63 -8.93
CA ARG A 36 5.30 4.73 -9.87
C ARG A 36 4.95 3.26 -9.65
N TRP A 37 4.45 2.92 -8.47
CA TRP A 37 4.15 1.53 -8.11
C TRP A 37 2.79 1.33 -7.44
N PHE A 38 2.21 2.35 -6.87
CA PHE A 38 0.97 2.27 -6.09
C PHE A 38 -0.24 2.60 -6.95
N GLY A 39 -1.32 1.85 -6.78
CA GLY A 39 -2.54 2.02 -7.56
C GLY A 39 -2.40 1.45 -8.96
N ASP A 40 -2.88 2.18 -9.95
CA ASP A 40 -2.75 1.85 -11.37
C ASP A 40 -1.98 2.98 -12.06
N PRO A 41 -0.63 2.88 -12.15
CA PRO A 41 0.19 3.94 -12.75
C PRO A 41 -0.14 4.25 -14.21
N ASP A 42 -0.70 3.27 -14.94
CA ASP A 42 -1.09 3.42 -16.34
C ASP A 42 -2.56 3.80 -16.50
N GLY A 43 -3.30 3.92 -15.39
CA GLY A 43 -4.72 4.26 -15.39
C GLY A 43 -4.95 5.74 -15.72
N THR A 44 -6.00 6.02 -16.52
CA THR A 44 -6.31 7.39 -16.96
C THR A 44 -7.17 8.16 -15.95
N ASP A 45 -7.92 7.44 -15.10
CA ASP A 45 -8.86 8.03 -14.14
C ASP A 45 -8.40 7.84 -12.69
N THR A 46 -7.09 7.83 -12.47
CA THR A 46 -6.51 7.63 -11.14
C THR A 46 -6.29 8.97 -10.45
N GLU A 47 -6.81 9.12 -9.25
CA GLU A 47 -6.51 10.23 -8.35
C GLU A 47 -5.61 9.73 -7.23
N HIS A 48 -4.64 10.57 -6.81
CA HIS A 48 -3.76 10.25 -5.70
C HIS A 48 -3.30 11.53 -5.02
N ALA A 49 -3.62 11.66 -3.74
CA ALA A 49 -3.18 12.74 -2.87
C ALA A 49 -2.52 12.15 -1.63
N LEU A 50 -1.44 12.74 -1.18
CA LEU A 50 -0.64 12.23 -0.07
C LEU A 50 -0.14 13.38 0.80
N ASP A 51 -0.50 13.35 2.09
CA ASP A 51 0.05 14.21 3.13
C ASP A 51 0.82 13.30 4.11
N PHE A 52 2.12 13.12 3.85
CA PHE A 52 2.93 12.13 4.56
C PHE A 52 3.47 12.70 5.87
N ARG A 53 2.63 12.66 6.89
CA ARG A 53 2.94 13.05 8.28
C ARG A 53 1.98 12.32 9.22
N VAL A 54 2.34 12.19 10.48
CA VAL A 54 1.43 11.60 11.48
C VAL A 54 0.16 12.45 11.53
N GLY A 55 -0.99 11.80 11.40
CA GLY A 55 -2.30 12.46 11.28
C GLY A 55 -2.64 12.90 9.87
N GLY A 56 -1.70 12.82 8.91
CA GLY A 56 -1.94 13.16 7.53
C GLY A 56 -2.76 12.09 6.82
N LEU A 57 -3.41 12.48 5.71
CA LEU A 57 -4.32 11.63 4.95
C LEU A 57 -3.71 11.28 3.59
N GLU A 58 -4.03 10.08 3.14
CA GLU A 58 -3.76 9.68 1.77
C GLU A 58 -5.05 9.21 1.14
N HIS A 59 -5.32 9.67 -0.10
CA HIS A 59 -6.47 9.24 -0.87
C HIS A 59 -6.02 8.78 -2.24
N SER A 60 -6.52 7.63 -2.67
CA SER A 60 -6.32 7.13 -4.02
C SER A 60 -7.64 6.56 -4.53
N SER A 61 -7.93 6.80 -5.81
CA SER A 61 -9.10 6.24 -6.48
C SER A 61 -8.77 5.90 -7.92
N GLY A 62 -9.48 4.96 -8.48
CA GLY A 62 -9.28 4.52 -9.84
C GLY A 62 -10.01 3.22 -10.12
N GLY A 63 -9.50 2.47 -11.08
CA GLY A 63 -10.09 1.22 -11.49
C GLY A 63 -10.85 1.34 -12.80
N SER A 64 -11.64 0.31 -13.09
CA SER A 64 -12.52 0.24 -14.26
C SER A 64 -13.45 -0.95 -14.08
N PRO A 65 -14.56 -1.03 -14.86
CA PRO A 65 -15.40 -2.22 -14.83
C PRO A 65 -14.62 -3.51 -15.16
N GLU A 66 -13.65 -3.43 -16.06
CA GLU A 66 -12.82 -4.57 -16.45
C GLU A 66 -11.83 -4.99 -15.37
N ALA A 67 -11.42 -4.06 -14.50
CA ALA A 67 -10.48 -4.31 -13.40
C ALA A 67 -11.18 -4.73 -12.10
N GLY A 68 -12.49 -5.00 -12.13
CA GLY A 68 -13.25 -5.42 -10.96
C GLY A 68 -14.05 -4.32 -10.28
N GLY A 69 -14.08 -3.10 -10.85
CA GLY A 69 -14.85 -1.97 -10.37
C GLY A 69 -14.00 -0.74 -10.06
N TRP A 70 -14.67 0.30 -9.57
CA TRP A 70 -14.04 1.57 -9.20
C TRP A 70 -13.69 1.54 -7.71
N TYR A 71 -12.41 1.64 -7.38
CA TYR A 71 -11.96 1.60 -5.98
C TYR A 71 -11.74 3.00 -5.41
N THR A 72 -11.93 3.12 -4.09
CA THR A 72 -11.33 4.20 -3.30
C THR A 72 -10.46 3.58 -2.20
N TYR A 73 -9.38 4.29 -1.88
CA TYR A 73 -8.46 3.94 -0.82
C TYR A 73 -8.25 5.21 0.01
N ASP A 74 -8.56 5.14 1.30
CA ASP A 74 -8.41 6.27 2.21
C ASP A 74 -7.64 5.84 3.44
N ALA A 75 -6.49 6.47 3.67
CA ALA A 75 -5.58 6.13 4.76
C ALA A 75 -5.31 7.32 5.67
N THR A 76 -4.99 7.02 6.92
CA THR A 76 -4.50 7.98 7.91
C THR A 76 -3.20 7.43 8.49
N TYR A 77 -2.14 8.25 8.47
CA TYR A 77 -0.85 7.87 9.06
C TYR A 77 -0.90 7.99 10.57
N GLN A 78 -0.53 6.91 11.27
CA GLN A 78 -0.58 6.81 12.73
C GLN A 78 0.79 6.95 13.37
N ASP A 79 1.85 6.47 12.70
CA ASP A 79 3.22 6.52 13.19
C ASP A 79 4.19 6.54 12.02
N ILE A 80 5.20 7.38 12.09
CA ILE A 80 6.24 7.48 11.08
C ILE A 80 7.59 7.64 11.77
N VAL A 81 8.47 6.66 11.60
CA VAL A 81 9.87 6.74 12.01
C VAL A 81 10.71 6.71 10.75
N PRO A 82 11.32 7.83 10.35
CA PRO A 82 12.01 7.92 9.05
C PRO A 82 13.04 6.81 8.85
N GLY A 83 12.93 6.11 7.72
CA GLY A 83 13.82 5.03 7.36
C GLY A 83 13.58 3.70 8.09
N GLU A 84 12.65 3.64 9.04
CA GLU A 84 12.48 2.47 9.91
C GLU A 84 11.06 1.91 9.96
N ARG A 85 10.03 2.78 10.10
CA ARG A 85 8.67 2.28 10.33
C ARG A 85 7.60 3.24 9.82
N ILE A 86 6.54 2.69 9.25
CA ILE A 86 5.33 3.42 8.89
C ILE A 86 4.13 2.59 9.35
N VAL A 87 3.23 3.21 10.13
CA VAL A 87 1.96 2.59 10.52
C VAL A 87 0.82 3.46 10.01
N TYR A 88 -0.12 2.86 9.29
CA TYR A 88 -1.29 3.58 8.81
C TYR A 88 -2.53 2.69 8.89
N THR A 89 -3.67 3.35 9.06
CA THR A 89 -4.99 2.71 8.95
C THR A 89 -5.59 3.10 7.62
N TYR A 90 -6.34 2.18 6.99
CA TYR A 90 -6.99 2.53 5.74
C TYR A 90 -8.29 1.74 5.54
N ALA A 91 -9.15 2.32 4.73
CA ALA A 91 -10.40 1.69 4.34
C ALA A 91 -10.54 1.74 2.82
N MET A 92 -11.18 0.73 2.25
CA MET A 92 -11.42 0.66 0.81
C MET A 92 -12.89 0.50 0.50
N THR A 93 -13.28 1.07 -0.64
CA THR A 93 -14.58 0.81 -1.25
C THR A 93 -14.38 0.30 -2.68
N ILE A 94 -15.34 -0.48 -3.17
CA ILE A 94 -15.48 -0.85 -4.57
C ILE A 94 -16.90 -0.49 -4.99
N ASP A 95 -17.03 0.33 -6.04
CA ASP A 95 -18.31 0.82 -6.54
C ASP A 95 -19.18 1.42 -5.42
N GLY A 96 -18.55 2.14 -4.49
CA GLY A 96 -19.19 2.79 -3.37
C GLY A 96 -19.50 1.89 -2.17
N ASN A 97 -19.23 0.59 -2.26
CA ASN A 97 -19.46 -0.34 -1.15
C ASN A 97 -18.18 -0.51 -0.32
N ARG A 98 -18.25 -0.32 0.99
CA ARG A 98 -17.13 -0.54 1.89
C ARG A 98 -16.80 -2.03 1.94
N ILE A 99 -15.56 -2.37 1.55
CA ILE A 99 -15.13 -3.78 1.48
C ILE A 99 -14.20 -4.16 2.63
N SER A 100 -13.49 -3.20 3.21
CA SER A 100 -12.51 -3.50 4.26
C SER A 100 -12.10 -2.28 5.06
N ALA A 101 -11.56 -2.53 6.26
CA ALA A 101 -10.80 -1.58 7.05
C ALA A 101 -9.59 -2.31 7.63
N SER A 102 -8.42 -1.68 7.60
CA SER A 102 -7.16 -2.35 7.92
C SER A 102 -6.20 -1.45 8.68
N VAL A 103 -5.26 -2.08 9.40
CA VAL A 103 -4.05 -1.46 9.92
C VAL A 103 -2.87 -2.11 9.22
N ALA A 104 -2.00 -1.31 8.61
CA ALA A 104 -0.79 -1.79 7.96
C ALA A 104 0.43 -1.24 8.69
N THR A 105 1.40 -2.11 8.94
CA THR A 105 2.67 -1.77 9.57
C THR A 105 3.80 -2.15 8.63
N ILE A 106 4.62 -1.16 8.25
CA ILE A 106 5.79 -1.38 7.42
C ILE A 106 7.02 -1.18 8.28
N GLU A 107 7.89 -2.18 8.29
CA GLU A 107 9.16 -2.15 9.02
C GLU A 107 10.30 -2.35 8.04
N LEU A 108 11.32 -1.50 8.13
CA LEU A 108 12.51 -1.53 7.28
C LEU A 108 13.73 -1.75 8.14
N ALA A 109 14.55 -2.74 7.78
CA ALA A 109 15.80 -3.01 8.47
C ALA A 109 16.93 -3.16 7.45
N PRO A 110 18.13 -2.60 7.73
CA PRO A 110 19.28 -2.84 6.86
C PRO A 110 19.63 -4.33 6.81
N ARG A 111 19.92 -4.83 5.61
CA ARG A 111 20.33 -6.21 5.43
C ARG A 111 21.20 -6.37 4.19
N ASP A 112 22.44 -6.81 4.38
CA ASP A 112 23.37 -7.15 3.29
C ASP A 112 23.51 -6.03 2.23
N GLY A 113 23.62 -4.77 2.68
CA GLY A 113 23.72 -3.61 1.80
C GLY A 113 22.40 -3.12 1.23
N GLY A 114 21.30 -3.82 1.52
CA GLY A 114 19.95 -3.46 1.10
C GLY A 114 19.03 -3.34 2.28
N THR A 115 17.77 -3.71 2.07
CA THR A 115 16.70 -3.59 3.05
C THR A 115 15.90 -4.89 3.14
N ARG A 116 15.63 -5.35 4.37
CA ARG A 116 14.54 -6.28 4.63
C ARG A 116 13.29 -5.45 4.91
N LEU A 117 12.30 -5.56 4.03
CA LEU A 117 10.99 -4.97 4.24
C LEU A 117 10.04 -6.02 4.81
N ARG A 118 9.34 -5.67 5.88
CA ARG A 118 8.21 -6.47 6.40
C ARG A 118 6.97 -5.59 6.44
N LEU A 119 5.91 -6.05 5.78
CA LEU A 119 4.60 -5.42 5.85
C LEU A 119 3.66 -6.41 6.54
N THR A 120 3.07 -5.99 7.66
CA THR A 120 2.04 -6.75 8.36
C THR A 120 0.72 -6.01 8.25
N GLU A 121 -0.31 -6.68 7.77
CA GLU A 121 -1.64 -6.10 7.68
C GLU A 121 -2.62 -6.91 8.52
N GLN A 122 -3.41 -6.18 9.33
CA GLN A 122 -4.47 -6.71 10.17
C GLN A 122 -5.75 -6.03 9.72
N GLY A 123 -6.80 -6.79 9.42
CA GLY A 123 -7.98 -6.15 8.87
C GLY A 123 -9.26 -6.91 9.08
N VAL A 124 -10.35 -6.24 8.73
CA VAL A 124 -11.68 -6.79 8.65
C VAL A 124 -12.18 -6.66 7.21
N PHE A 125 -12.68 -7.77 6.66
CA PHE A 125 -13.33 -7.82 5.35
C PHE A 125 -14.83 -7.90 5.56
N LEU A 126 -15.58 -7.10 4.80
CA LEU A 126 -16.98 -6.85 5.04
C LEU A 126 -17.85 -7.51 3.97
N ASP A 127 -18.90 -8.22 4.43
CA ASP A 127 -20.00 -8.71 3.60
C ASP A 127 -19.54 -9.62 2.43
N GLY A 128 -18.41 -10.30 2.58
CA GLY A 128 -17.86 -11.17 1.54
C GLY A 128 -17.38 -10.44 0.29
N LEU A 129 -17.20 -9.11 0.36
CA LEU A 129 -16.81 -8.30 -0.81
C LEU A 129 -15.32 -8.35 -1.13
N ASP A 130 -14.50 -8.83 -0.21
CA ASP A 130 -13.09 -9.09 -0.43
C ASP A 130 -12.63 -10.21 0.51
N THR A 131 -11.43 -10.74 0.30
CA THR A 131 -10.86 -11.82 1.09
C THR A 131 -9.44 -11.52 1.51
N ASN A 132 -8.97 -12.17 2.58
CA ASN A 132 -7.58 -12.06 3.01
C ASN A 132 -6.62 -12.55 1.92
N ALA A 133 -6.94 -13.68 1.27
CA ALA A 133 -6.08 -14.24 0.23
C ALA A 133 -5.92 -13.28 -0.96
N ALA A 134 -7.00 -12.64 -1.40
CA ALA A 134 -6.94 -11.67 -2.49
C ALA A 134 -6.17 -10.42 -2.09
N ARG A 135 -6.36 -9.92 -0.85
CA ARG A 135 -5.64 -8.76 -0.35
C ARG A 135 -4.14 -9.05 -0.22
N GLU A 136 -3.78 -10.21 0.31
CA GLU A 136 -2.38 -10.64 0.42
C GLU A 136 -1.73 -10.74 -0.96
N HIS A 137 -2.41 -11.33 -1.92
CA HIS A 137 -1.92 -11.45 -3.30
C HIS A 137 -1.67 -10.07 -3.92
N GLY A 138 -2.64 -9.17 -3.82
CA GLY A 138 -2.50 -7.81 -4.34
C GLY A 138 -1.40 -7.02 -3.65
N THR A 139 -1.21 -7.20 -2.35
CA THR A 139 -0.15 -6.55 -1.59
C THR A 139 1.23 -7.07 -2.02
N ASN A 140 1.37 -8.38 -2.25
CA ASN A 140 2.60 -8.95 -2.79
C ASN A 140 2.95 -8.32 -4.15
N GLU A 141 1.96 -8.18 -5.04
CA GLU A 141 2.17 -7.54 -6.35
C GLU A 141 2.61 -6.08 -6.21
N LEU A 142 2.03 -5.33 -5.26
CA LEU A 142 2.41 -3.94 -5.01
C LEU A 142 3.86 -3.85 -4.52
N ILE A 143 4.27 -4.70 -3.60
CA ILE A 143 5.65 -4.68 -3.10
C ILE A 143 6.64 -5.10 -4.18
N ASP A 144 6.30 -6.05 -5.03
CA ASP A 144 7.12 -6.39 -6.20
C ASP A 144 7.23 -5.21 -7.16
N ALA A 145 6.14 -4.49 -7.39
CA ALA A 145 6.14 -3.28 -8.22
C ALA A 145 7.00 -2.16 -7.60
N LEU A 146 6.96 -2.01 -6.27
CA LEU A 146 7.81 -1.05 -5.56
C LEU A 146 9.29 -1.38 -5.81
N ALA A 147 9.70 -2.63 -5.63
CA ALA A 147 11.06 -3.05 -5.85
C ALA A 147 11.50 -2.79 -7.30
N ALA A 148 10.66 -3.12 -8.27
CA ALA A 148 10.93 -2.86 -9.69
C ALA A 148 11.04 -1.36 -9.97
N SER A 149 10.24 -0.53 -9.33
CA SER A 149 10.28 0.93 -9.52
C SER A 149 11.60 1.54 -9.07
N LEU A 150 12.22 0.98 -8.03
CA LEU A 150 13.53 1.44 -7.55
C LEU A 150 14.65 1.12 -8.56
N GLU A 151 14.57 -0.03 -9.22
CA GLU A 151 15.54 -0.44 -10.24
C GLU A 151 15.48 0.46 -11.48
N SER A 152 14.30 0.95 -11.85
CA SER A 152 14.09 1.79 -13.03
C SER A 152 14.08 3.29 -12.72
N ALA A 153 14.33 3.68 -11.45
CA ALA A 153 14.33 5.09 -11.06
C ALA A 153 15.44 5.88 -11.76
N PRO A 154 15.19 7.16 -12.08
CA PRO A 154 16.24 8.03 -12.61
C PRO A 154 17.43 8.14 -11.64
N ALA A 155 18.65 8.36 -12.17
CA ALA A 155 19.84 8.53 -11.36
C ALA A 155 19.64 9.62 -10.30
N GLY A 156 19.92 9.30 -9.03
CA GLY A 156 19.73 10.20 -7.89
C GLY A 156 18.38 10.08 -7.19
N ALA A 157 17.36 9.51 -7.84
CA ALA A 157 16.05 9.34 -7.21
C ALA A 157 16.05 8.22 -6.15
N ALA A 158 16.93 7.25 -6.27
CA ALA A 158 17.05 6.11 -5.35
C ALA A 158 18.08 6.35 -4.23
N ARG A 159 18.67 7.53 -4.13
CA ARG A 159 19.69 7.89 -3.14
C ARG A 159 19.10 8.54 -1.90
#